data_fadb349b132d17506fc01699fffcf2b0
#
_entry.id   fadb349b132d17506fc01699fffcf2b0
#
_cell.length_a   1.000
_cell.length_b   1.000
_cell.length_c   1.000
_cell.angle_alpha   90.00
_cell.angle_beta   90.00
_cell.angle_gamma   90.00
#
_symmetry.space_group_name_H-M   'P 1'
#
loop_
_entity.id
_entity.type
_entity.pdbx_description
1 polymer ?
#
loop_
_entity_poly.entity_id
_entity_poly.type
_entity_poly.pdbx_seq_one_letter_code
_entity_poly.pdbx_strand_id
1 'polypeptide(L)'
;MSANASARIEVRTPEDAWTFTERNVPLWDILEFFPPDAIGPRGPADPPRPYEVKPVTIETDLGWAFETDIQYGSWVFRPRSRKLVGMARWCREHALAPGDAIVFDKLGERRFALRLERPAS
;
A
#
# COMPACT_ATOMS: atom_id res chain seq x y z
N MET A 1 -10.86 -25.40 2.91
CA MET A 1 -10.49 -24.25 2.08
C MET A 1 -10.06 -23.09 2.95
N SER A 2 -8.86 -22.67 2.80
CA SER A 2 -8.36 -21.54 3.59
C SER A 2 -8.76 -20.23 2.95
N ALA A 3 -9.25 -19.29 3.75
CA ALA A 3 -9.47 -17.93 3.29
C ALA A 3 -8.11 -17.28 3.01
N ASN A 4 -8.04 -16.44 2.01
CA ASN A 4 -6.85 -15.64 1.77
C ASN A 4 -6.65 -14.67 2.94
N ALA A 5 -5.42 -14.49 3.34
CA ALA A 5 -5.11 -13.49 4.35
C ALA A 5 -5.40 -12.09 3.82
N SER A 6 -5.88 -11.22 4.69
CA SER A 6 -6.20 -9.83 4.36
C SER A 6 -5.68 -8.90 5.44
N ALA A 7 -5.34 -7.67 5.05
CA ALA A 7 -4.96 -6.60 5.96
C ALA A 7 -5.75 -5.35 5.60
N ARG A 8 -6.08 -4.53 6.61
CA ARG A 8 -6.95 -3.36 6.45
C ARG A 8 -6.33 -2.12 7.04
N ILE A 9 -6.56 -1.01 6.38
CA ILE A 9 -6.25 0.32 6.91
C ILE A 9 -7.55 1.14 6.84
N GLU A 10 -8.03 1.58 7.99
CA GLU A 10 -9.28 2.33 8.08
C GLU A 10 -9.06 3.79 7.73
N VAL A 11 -10.00 4.36 6.96
CA VAL A 11 -10.09 5.80 6.74
C VAL A 11 -11.11 6.32 7.76
N ARG A 12 -10.64 6.90 8.84
CA ARG A 12 -11.50 7.24 9.99
C ARG A 12 -12.05 8.66 9.94
N THR A 13 -11.25 9.58 9.42
CA THR A 13 -11.58 11.01 9.46
C THR A 13 -11.38 11.61 8.06
N PRO A 14 -11.96 12.80 7.79
CA PRO A 14 -11.65 13.53 6.57
C PRO A 14 -10.16 13.86 6.44
N GLU A 15 -9.46 14.06 7.56
CA GLU A 15 -8.03 14.30 7.56
C GLU A 15 -7.27 13.07 7.10
N ASP A 16 -7.67 11.86 7.53
CA ASP A 16 -7.08 10.61 7.05
C ASP A 16 -7.22 10.49 5.53
N ALA A 17 -8.43 10.76 5.03
CA ALA A 17 -8.69 10.69 3.59
C ALA A 17 -7.77 11.63 2.82
N TRP A 18 -7.60 12.85 3.31
CA TRP A 18 -6.70 13.83 2.70
C TRP A 18 -5.24 13.39 2.78
N THR A 19 -4.80 12.94 3.94
CA THR A 19 -3.41 12.52 4.17
C THR A 19 -3.05 11.34 3.27
N PHE A 20 -3.93 10.34 3.19
CA PHE A 20 -3.67 9.14 2.38
C PHE A 20 -3.64 9.48 0.90
N THR A 21 -4.45 10.42 0.45
CA THR A 21 -4.52 10.84 -0.94
C THR A 21 -3.37 11.77 -1.33
N GLU A 22 -3.10 12.79 -0.51
CA GLU A 22 -2.16 13.85 -0.87
C GLU A 22 -0.75 13.60 -0.35
N ARG A 23 -0.59 12.74 0.63
CA ARG A 23 0.71 12.44 1.22
C ARG A 23 1.08 10.97 1.07
N ASN A 24 0.74 10.16 2.04
CA ASN A 24 1.12 8.75 2.07
C ASN A 24 0.13 7.92 2.84
N VAL A 25 0.04 6.64 2.49
CA VAL A 25 -0.68 5.64 3.28
C VAL A 25 0.36 4.91 4.14
N PRO A 26 0.35 5.08 5.47
CA PRO A 26 1.31 4.40 6.33
C PRO A 26 0.97 2.92 6.44
N LEU A 27 2.00 2.07 6.32
CA LEU A 27 1.85 0.62 6.35
C LEU A 27 2.29 0.00 7.68
N TRP A 28 2.68 0.83 8.64
CA TRP A 28 3.29 0.35 9.89
C TRP A 28 2.45 -0.72 10.59
N ASP A 29 1.13 -0.51 10.70
CA ASP A 29 0.26 -1.43 11.43
C ASP A 29 0.03 -2.75 10.70
N ILE A 30 0.33 -2.81 9.41
CA ILE A 30 0.16 -4.03 8.60
C ILE A 30 1.48 -4.49 7.98
N LEU A 31 2.60 -3.98 8.46
CA LEU A 31 3.90 -4.23 7.84
C LEU A 31 4.23 -5.73 7.74
N GLU A 32 3.87 -6.51 8.75
CA GLU A 32 4.12 -7.95 8.77
C GLU A 32 3.36 -8.73 7.68
N PHE A 33 2.36 -8.09 7.08
CA PHE A 33 1.60 -8.70 6.01
C PHE A 33 2.42 -8.87 4.72
N PHE A 34 3.49 -8.07 4.59
CA PHE A 34 4.34 -8.06 3.40
C PHE A 34 5.66 -8.79 3.68
N PRO A 35 6.33 -9.35 2.62
CA PRO A 35 7.62 -9.99 2.82
C PRO A 35 8.66 -9.03 3.39
N PRO A 36 9.47 -9.46 4.37
CA PRO A 36 10.49 -8.57 4.98
C PRO A 36 11.51 -8.04 3.98
N ASP A 37 11.83 -8.81 2.95
CA ASP A 37 12.81 -8.40 1.93
C ASP A 37 12.21 -7.46 0.87
N ALA A 38 10.95 -7.06 1.01
CA ALA A 38 10.36 -5.99 0.21
C ALA A 38 10.63 -4.60 0.80
N ILE A 39 11.30 -4.53 1.95
CA ILE A 39 11.64 -3.26 2.60
C ILE A 39 12.99 -2.79 2.07
N GLY A 40 12.99 -1.72 1.29
CA GLY A 40 14.17 -1.12 0.70
C GLY A 40 14.75 0.01 1.53
N PRO A 41 15.93 0.53 1.17
CA PRO A 41 16.52 1.66 1.88
C PRO A 41 15.64 2.91 1.74
N ARG A 42 15.77 3.81 2.70
CA ARG A 42 14.98 5.05 2.74
C ARG A 42 15.28 5.94 1.53
N GLY A 43 16.54 6.05 1.18
CA GLY A 43 16.98 6.85 0.04
C GLY A 43 18.34 6.43 -0.44
N PRO A 44 18.85 7.05 -1.54
CA PRO A 44 20.12 6.64 -2.13
C PRO A 44 21.34 6.87 -1.22
N ALA A 45 21.23 7.77 -0.24
CA ALA A 45 22.31 8.04 0.70
C ALA A 45 22.32 7.09 1.90
N ASP A 46 21.28 6.29 2.08
CA ASP A 46 21.19 5.37 3.20
C ASP A 46 21.97 4.08 2.90
N PRO A 47 22.46 3.38 3.94
CA PRO A 47 23.11 2.10 3.73
C PRO A 47 22.16 1.11 3.07
N PRO A 48 22.69 0.23 2.20
CA PRO A 48 21.85 -0.81 1.61
C PRO A 48 21.35 -1.77 2.70
N ARG A 49 20.23 -2.42 2.43
CA ARG A 49 19.69 -3.43 3.33
C ARG A 49 20.61 -4.67 3.30
N PRO A 50 20.62 -5.47 4.39
CA PRO A 50 21.47 -6.68 4.46
C PRO A 50 20.97 -7.85 3.63
N TYR A 51 20.07 -7.60 2.69
CA TYR A 51 19.46 -8.60 1.78
C TYR A 51 19.18 -7.93 0.45
N GLU A 52 18.95 -8.75 -0.57
CA GLU A 52 18.49 -8.24 -1.86
C GLU A 52 17.02 -7.80 -1.74
N VAL A 53 16.75 -6.55 -2.03
CA VAL A 53 15.39 -6.02 -1.98
C VAL A 53 14.61 -6.54 -3.19
N LYS A 54 13.49 -7.20 -2.94
CA LYS A 54 12.61 -7.73 -3.98
C LYS A 54 11.25 -7.05 -3.90
N PRO A 55 10.77 -6.48 -5.01
CA PRO A 55 9.50 -5.77 -5.00
C PRO A 55 8.31 -6.71 -4.84
N VAL A 56 7.17 -6.11 -4.54
CA VAL A 56 5.87 -6.77 -4.56
C VAL A 56 5.03 -6.18 -5.68
N THR A 57 4.06 -6.95 -6.16
CA THR A 57 3.11 -6.51 -7.18
C THR A 57 1.76 -6.28 -6.53
N ILE A 58 1.21 -5.09 -6.75
CA ILE A 58 -0.09 -4.69 -6.22
C ILE A 58 -1.06 -4.61 -7.39
N GLU A 59 -2.07 -5.47 -7.37
CA GLU A 59 -3.12 -5.53 -8.41
C GLU A 59 -4.35 -4.80 -7.88
N THR A 60 -4.71 -3.70 -8.52
CA THR A 60 -5.78 -2.86 -8.01
C THR A 60 -7.15 -3.30 -8.53
N ASP A 61 -8.19 -2.87 -7.82
CA ASP A 61 -9.58 -3.04 -8.21
C ASP A 61 -10.01 -2.10 -9.34
N LEU A 62 -9.08 -1.31 -9.87
CA LEU A 62 -9.32 -0.38 -10.97
C LEU A 62 -8.79 -0.88 -12.31
N GLY A 63 -8.33 -2.13 -12.35
CA GLY A 63 -7.90 -2.76 -13.59
C GLY A 63 -6.45 -2.50 -13.97
N TRP A 64 -5.64 -1.97 -13.06
CA TRP A 64 -4.21 -1.78 -13.30
C TRP A 64 -3.41 -2.27 -12.08
N ALA A 65 -2.13 -2.46 -12.28
CA ALA A 65 -1.23 -2.95 -11.25
C ALA A 65 0.03 -2.11 -11.20
N PHE A 66 0.73 -2.15 -10.08
CA PHE A 66 2.03 -1.52 -9.96
C PHE A 66 2.96 -2.39 -9.13
N GLU A 67 4.25 -2.20 -9.35
CA GLU A 67 5.30 -2.90 -8.64
C GLU A 67 6.03 -1.90 -7.76
N THR A 68 6.30 -2.28 -6.50
CA THR A 68 6.88 -1.36 -5.54
C THR A 68 7.59 -2.12 -4.41
N ASP A 69 8.42 -1.41 -3.67
CA ASP A 69 8.96 -1.85 -2.39
C ASP A 69 8.48 -0.89 -1.29
N ILE A 70 8.80 -1.22 -0.04
CA ILE A 70 8.42 -0.41 1.12
C ILE A 70 9.65 0.37 1.57
N GLN A 71 9.51 1.69 1.74
CA GLN A 71 10.60 2.53 2.24
C GLN A 71 10.81 2.31 3.73
N TYR A 72 12.04 1.94 4.10
CA TYR A 72 12.42 1.85 5.51
C TYR A 72 12.29 3.22 6.19
N GLY A 73 11.77 3.23 7.38
CA GLY A 73 11.64 4.45 8.19
C GLY A 73 10.34 5.19 7.99
N SER A 74 9.93 5.47 6.77
CA SER A 74 8.64 6.07 6.49
C SER A 74 7.52 5.03 6.40
N TRP A 75 7.88 3.79 6.11
CA TRP A 75 6.95 2.65 6.07
C TRP A 75 5.78 2.86 5.12
N VAL A 76 6.09 3.36 3.94
CA VAL A 76 5.12 3.57 2.87
C VAL A 76 5.63 2.88 1.60
N PHE A 77 4.73 2.56 0.69
CA PHE A 77 5.16 2.12 -0.64
C PHE A 77 5.95 3.23 -1.28
N ARG A 78 7.08 2.88 -1.90
CA ARG A 78 7.99 3.86 -2.49
C ARG A 78 7.25 4.69 -3.53
N PRO A 79 7.18 6.02 -3.36
CA PRO A 79 6.47 6.86 -4.32
C PRO A 79 7.26 6.92 -5.62
N ARG A 80 6.55 6.66 -6.71
CA ARG A 80 7.09 6.80 -8.07
C ARG A 80 6.05 7.54 -8.87
N SER A 81 6.40 8.67 -9.43
CA SER A 81 5.47 9.42 -10.26
C SER A 81 4.08 9.54 -9.61
N ARG A 82 4.02 10.18 -8.48
CA ARG A 82 2.88 10.26 -7.55
C ARG A 82 1.48 10.35 -8.15
N LYS A 83 1.36 11.02 -9.30
CA LYS A 83 0.03 11.26 -9.89
C LYS A 83 -0.39 10.19 -10.88
N LEU A 84 0.57 9.40 -11.35
CA LEU A 84 0.33 8.50 -12.46
C LEU A 84 0.30 7.02 -12.08
N VAL A 85 0.96 6.64 -10.99
CA VAL A 85 1.04 5.24 -10.57
C VAL A 85 1.05 5.14 -9.04
N GLY A 86 0.77 3.94 -8.54
CA GLY A 86 0.93 3.61 -7.14
C GLY A 86 -0.24 4.01 -6.27
N MET A 87 0.02 4.03 -4.95
CA MET A 87 -1.04 4.26 -3.95
C MET A 87 -1.72 5.62 -4.11
N ALA A 88 -0.97 6.66 -4.40
CA ALA A 88 -1.55 8.00 -4.53
C ALA A 88 -2.58 8.07 -5.65
N ARG A 89 -2.27 7.45 -6.79
CA ARG A 89 -3.20 7.35 -7.91
C ARG A 89 -4.46 6.58 -7.51
N TRP A 90 -4.27 5.44 -6.87
CA TRP A 90 -5.38 4.60 -6.42
C TRP A 90 -6.30 5.34 -5.45
N CYS A 91 -5.71 6.01 -4.45
CA CYS A 91 -6.49 6.80 -3.49
C CYS A 91 -7.28 7.91 -4.16
N ARG A 92 -6.64 8.60 -5.11
CA ARG A 92 -7.28 9.72 -5.83
C ARG A 92 -8.42 9.22 -6.71
N GLU A 93 -8.22 8.14 -7.44
CA GLU A 93 -9.26 7.59 -8.32
C GLU A 93 -10.46 7.08 -7.55
N HIS A 94 -10.26 6.59 -6.32
CA HIS A 94 -11.37 6.16 -5.47
C HIS A 94 -12.06 7.28 -4.71
N ALA A 95 -11.42 8.43 -4.58
CA ALA A 95 -11.95 9.55 -3.78
C ALA A 95 -12.28 9.10 -2.36
N LEU A 96 -11.24 8.76 -1.58
CA LEU A 96 -11.39 8.24 -0.23
C LEU A 96 -12.25 9.13 0.66
N ALA A 97 -13.06 8.50 1.50
CA ALA A 97 -13.93 9.19 2.46
C ALA A 97 -13.93 8.44 3.80
N PRO A 98 -14.27 9.13 4.90
CA PRO A 98 -14.40 8.46 6.19
C PRO A 98 -15.38 7.28 6.13
N GLY A 99 -15.01 6.19 6.77
CA GLY A 99 -15.77 4.95 6.74
C GLY A 99 -15.25 3.94 5.73
N ASP A 100 -14.46 4.40 4.75
CA ASP A 100 -13.81 3.49 3.79
C ASP A 100 -12.71 2.69 4.46
N ALA A 101 -12.36 1.55 3.89
CA ALA A 101 -11.19 0.80 4.27
C ALA A 101 -10.36 0.44 3.04
N ILE A 102 -9.05 0.57 3.18
CA ILE A 102 -8.08 0.11 2.21
C ILE A 102 -7.77 -1.33 2.57
N VAL A 103 -8.02 -2.26 1.66
CA VAL A 103 -7.87 -3.69 1.95
C VAL A 103 -6.86 -4.31 0.99
N PHE A 104 -5.90 -5.02 1.56
CA PHE A 104 -4.95 -5.84 0.80
C PHE A 104 -5.30 -7.30 1.02
N ASP A 105 -5.47 -8.06 -0.05
CA ASP A 105 -5.66 -9.51 0.01
C ASP A 105 -4.41 -10.18 -0.55
N LYS A 106 -3.91 -11.20 0.13
CA LYS A 106 -2.70 -11.90 -0.30
C LYS A 106 -3.05 -12.89 -1.41
N LEU A 107 -2.49 -12.69 -2.59
CA LEU A 107 -2.70 -13.56 -3.75
C LEU A 107 -1.55 -14.56 -3.93
N GLY A 108 -0.39 -14.23 -3.41
CA GLY A 108 0.81 -15.04 -3.49
C GLY A 108 1.88 -14.44 -2.59
N GLU A 109 3.08 -15.00 -2.60
CA GLU A 109 4.15 -14.53 -1.73
C GLU A 109 4.47 -13.04 -1.93
N ARG A 110 4.40 -12.58 -3.19
CA ARG A 110 4.75 -11.21 -3.58
C ARG A 110 3.68 -10.53 -4.41
N ARG A 111 2.46 -11.05 -4.40
CA ARG A 111 1.34 -10.49 -5.13
C ARG A 111 0.20 -10.23 -4.17
N PHE A 112 -0.36 -9.03 -4.25
CA PHE A 112 -1.44 -8.58 -3.38
C PHE A 112 -2.50 -7.89 -4.22
N ALA A 113 -3.77 -8.13 -3.90
CA ALA A 113 -4.87 -7.36 -4.46
C ALA A 113 -5.13 -6.17 -3.55
N LEU A 114 -5.41 -5.03 -4.14
CA LEU A 114 -5.73 -3.79 -3.43
C LEU A 114 -7.15 -3.41 -3.81
N ARG A 115 -8.03 -3.33 -2.83
CA ARG A 115 -9.42 -2.97 -3.06
C ARG A 115 -9.94 -1.99 -2.02
N LEU A 116 -10.93 -1.23 -2.41
CA LEU A 116 -11.64 -0.34 -1.52
C LEU A 116 -12.86 -1.05 -0.98
N GLU A 117 -13.08 -0.93 0.32
CA GLU A 117 -14.28 -1.40 0.96
C GLU A 117 -15.03 -0.20 1.52
N ARG A 118 -16.27 0.00 1.08
CA ARG A 118 -17.10 1.11 1.53
C ARG A 118 -18.23 0.61 2.41
N PRO A 119 -18.63 1.40 3.41
CA PRO A 119 -19.75 0.99 4.22
C PRO A 119 -21.03 0.90 3.38
N ALA A 120 -21.91 0.01 3.75
CA ALA A 120 -23.22 -0.09 3.13
C ALA A 120 -24.01 1.19 3.39
N SER A 121 -24.61 1.73 2.37
CA SER A 121 -25.45 2.93 2.49
C SER A 121 -26.90 2.55 2.74
#